data_71a6cdfc03ef15314beb693cc5414d82
#
_entry.id   71a6cdfc03ef15314beb693cc5414d82
#
_cell.length_a   1.000
_cell.length_b   1.000
_cell.length_c   1.000
_cell.angle_alpha   90.00
_cell.angle_beta   90.00
_cell.angle_gamma   90.00
#
_symmetry.space_group_name_H-M   'P 1'
#
loop_
_entity.id
_entity.type
_entity.pdbx_description
1 polymer ?
#
loop_
_entity_poly.entity_id
_entity_poly.type
_entity_poly.pdbx_seq_one_letter_code
_entity_poly.pdbx_strand_id
1 'polypeptide(L)'
;MKKAFYMMAAAAIALSSCSSEETTDVAKSSNITFRTSVGLNSRALELTGKDGVTNMTKMTGSAFDGTNAYFANKVFEKGEGNIFECKAFNPTWPKNGTLTFVAYSHLGDTWSYNTPSLTSTGATIIGFAPKKDIKDQHDVVFAYGTGSQTANETSGVELNFEHILSQIKIVVKNSDADLHYSIKGIRIASVSGSADYAFAHDAGQSTNTHTWSNAGTANAVYETVFTDGNEITLGSDPVDLTDKCNAGGAAGGAMLIPQTVTSWAGTTTDVAEDFENFAGKAYISLLINVKRGKTAIYPASGNGYGWAAVALPNNTKWAAGNKYIYNLDMTYGCGKVDPVKPNPDGSTEVKPGTDDSPKGDNIFGKTIKFTVKVVKDWVDAFAGTDDGNIKM
;
A
#
# COMPACT_ATOMS: atom_id res chain seq x y z
N MET A 1 83.21 30.36 -37.13
CA MET A 1 82.62 30.14 -38.46
C MET A 1 82.38 28.62 -38.59
N LYS A 2 81.25 28.25 -38.92
CA LYS A 2 80.80 26.96 -39.46
C LYS A 2 79.68 26.31 -38.68
N LYS A 3 78.62 26.34 -39.36
CA LYS A 3 77.31 25.84 -39.01
C LYS A 3 77.28 24.31 -39.02
N ALA A 4 76.80 23.71 -37.95
CA ALA A 4 76.54 22.28 -37.92
C ALA A 4 75.03 22.07 -38.18
N PHE A 5 74.75 21.28 -39.21
CA PHE A 5 73.40 20.83 -39.54
C PHE A 5 73.08 19.64 -38.68
N TYR A 6 72.00 19.76 -37.88
CA TYR A 6 71.44 18.60 -37.20
C TYR A 6 70.44 17.93 -38.11
N MET A 7 70.74 16.72 -38.52
CA MET A 7 69.82 15.79 -39.10
C MET A 7 69.03 15.15 -37.97
N MET A 8 67.76 15.44 -37.93
CA MET A 8 66.82 14.86 -36.98
C MET A 8 66.34 13.56 -37.64
N ALA A 9 66.84 12.41 -37.23
CA ALA A 9 66.30 11.10 -37.56
C ALA A 9 65.09 10.85 -36.64
N ALA A 10 63.89 10.93 -37.18
CA ALA A 10 62.69 10.50 -36.51
C ALA A 10 62.68 8.97 -36.46
N ALA A 11 63.04 8.39 -35.32
CA ALA A 11 62.78 7.00 -35.02
C ALA A 11 61.31 6.87 -34.62
N ALA A 12 60.50 6.39 -35.52
CA ALA A 12 59.16 5.93 -35.22
C ALA A 12 59.28 4.66 -34.38
N ILE A 13 59.19 4.80 -33.06
CA ILE A 13 58.97 3.69 -32.15
C ILE A 13 57.51 3.32 -32.30
N ALA A 14 57.23 2.28 -33.02
CA ALA A 14 55.99 1.57 -33.00
C ALA A 14 55.84 0.95 -31.59
N LEU A 15 55.19 1.66 -30.69
CA LEU A 15 54.67 1.09 -29.48
C LEU A 15 53.52 0.16 -29.91
N SER A 16 53.83 -1.09 -30.19
CA SER A 16 52.85 -2.14 -30.13
C SER A 16 52.48 -2.29 -28.63
N SER A 17 51.59 -1.44 -28.21
CA SER A 17 50.80 -1.70 -26.99
C SER A 17 49.96 -2.94 -27.30
N CYS A 18 50.49 -4.10 -27.01
CA CYS A 18 49.66 -5.20 -26.61
C CYS A 18 48.99 -4.82 -25.31
N SER A 19 47.95 -4.02 -25.38
CA SER A 19 46.91 -4.11 -24.39
C SER A 19 46.26 -5.48 -24.65
N SER A 20 46.79 -6.53 -24.03
CA SER A 20 45.90 -7.57 -23.58
C SER A 20 44.90 -6.88 -22.69
N GLU A 21 43.84 -6.37 -23.27
CA GLU A 21 42.59 -6.36 -22.55
C GLU A 21 42.41 -7.82 -22.17
N GLU A 22 42.86 -8.18 -20.98
CA GLU A 22 42.17 -9.18 -20.22
C GLU A 22 40.76 -8.62 -20.12
N THR A 23 39.93 -8.90 -21.13
CA THR A 23 38.54 -9.11 -20.90
C THR A 23 38.54 -10.15 -19.80
N THR A 24 38.49 -9.71 -18.54
CA THR A 24 37.94 -10.53 -17.50
C THR A 24 36.60 -10.94 -18.08
N ASP A 25 36.55 -12.14 -18.63
CA ASP A 25 35.31 -12.87 -18.82
C ASP A 25 34.70 -12.90 -17.43
N VAL A 26 33.92 -11.85 -17.11
CA VAL A 26 32.99 -11.89 -16.00
C VAL A 26 32.13 -13.08 -16.36
N ALA A 27 32.38 -14.21 -15.72
CA ALA A 27 31.71 -15.47 -15.99
C ALA A 27 30.23 -15.14 -16.03
N LYS A 28 29.63 -15.13 -17.21
CA LYS A 28 28.24 -14.78 -17.43
C LYS A 28 27.45 -15.69 -16.53
N SER A 29 26.74 -15.12 -15.57
CA SER A 29 25.91 -15.89 -14.66
C SER A 29 24.84 -16.59 -15.50
N SER A 30 24.85 -17.92 -15.51
CA SER A 30 23.76 -18.70 -16.10
C SER A 30 22.50 -18.67 -15.24
N ASN A 31 22.57 -18.03 -14.08
CA ASN A 31 21.49 -17.96 -13.11
C ASN A 31 20.41 -16.96 -13.54
N ILE A 32 19.16 -17.31 -13.25
CA ILE A 32 18.03 -16.43 -13.44
C ILE A 32 17.99 -15.45 -12.28
N THR A 33 18.07 -14.17 -12.61
CA THR A 33 17.95 -13.06 -11.66
C THR A 33 16.88 -12.08 -12.13
N PHE A 34 16.39 -11.24 -11.22
CA PHE A 34 15.35 -10.26 -11.52
C PHE A 34 15.77 -8.86 -11.11
N ARG A 35 15.31 -7.87 -11.87
CA ARG A 35 15.24 -6.47 -11.49
C ARG A 35 13.80 -6.10 -11.30
N THR A 36 13.51 -5.31 -10.27
CA THR A 36 12.14 -5.01 -9.92
C THR A 36 11.86 -3.52 -9.95
N SER A 37 10.67 -3.19 -10.43
CA SER A 37 10.06 -1.87 -10.31
C SER A 37 8.62 -2.04 -9.84
N VAL A 38 7.99 -0.97 -9.37
CA VAL A 38 6.56 -0.98 -8.99
C VAL A 38 5.88 0.26 -9.54
N GLY A 39 4.69 0.05 -10.15
CA GLY A 39 3.88 1.10 -10.77
C GLY A 39 4.05 1.20 -12.28
N LEU A 40 3.05 1.77 -12.96
CA LEU A 40 2.89 1.75 -14.42
C LEU A 40 3.91 2.57 -15.23
N ASN A 41 4.78 3.38 -14.62
CA ASN A 41 5.66 4.31 -15.34
C ASN A 41 7.07 4.46 -14.75
N SER A 42 7.67 3.42 -14.26
CA SER A 42 9.02 3.55 -13.70
C SER A 42 10.11 3.49 -14.75
N ARG A 43 10.32 4.58 -15.49
CA ARG A 43 11.69 4.90 -15.87
C ARG A 43 12.37 5.44 -14.63
N ALA A 44 13.11 4.58 -13.91
CA ALA A 44 14.07 4.91 -12.87
C ALA A 44 13.57 5.98 -11.86
N LEU A 45 12.48 5.72 -11.14
CA LEU A 45 12.27 6.39 -9.88
C LEU A 45 12.86 5.49 -8.80
N GLU A 46 13.94 5.95 -8.18
CA GLU A 46 14.36 5.41 -6.90
C GLU A 46 13.18 5.59 -5.96
N LEU A 47 12.61 4.47 -5.55
CA LEU A 47 11.49 4.44 -4.62
C LEU A 47 12.01 4.78 -3.23
N THR A 48 12.35 6.05 -3.06
CA THR A 48 12.75 6.62 -1.78
C THR A 48 11.54 7.24 -1.12
N GLY A 49 10.93 6.50 -0.20
CA GLY A 49 9.83 7.04 0.59
C GLY A 49 9.12 5.96 1.39
N LYS A 50 8.38 6.34 2.41
CA LYS A 50 7.61 5.45 3.30
C LYS A 50 6.57 4.59 2.56
N ASP A 51 6.24 4.93 1.32
CA ASP A 51 5.18 4.35 0.51
C ASP A 51 5.71 3.50 -0.66
N GLY A 52 7.01 3.28 -0.76
CA GLY A 52 7.64 2.68 -1.92
C GLY A 52 8.22 1.28 -1.72
N VAL A 53 8.55 0.65 -2.83
CA VAL A 53 9.19 -0.67 -2.94
C VAL A 53 10.60 -0.74 -2.33
N THR A 54 11.12 0.35 -1.77
CA THR A 54 12.38 0.32 -1.01
C THR A 54 12.40 -0.78 0.04
N ASN A 55 11.22 -1.24 0.48
CA ASN A 55 11.08 -2.27 1.49
C ASN A 55 10.83 -3.67 0.93
N MET A 56 10.78 -3.86 -0.39
CA MET A 56 10.71 -5.21 -0.94
C MET A 56 12.07 -5.88 -0.81
N THR A 57 12.21 -6.75 0.17
CA THR A 57 13.43 -7.52 0.44
C THR A 57 13.38 -8.91 -0.16
N LYS A 58 12.17 -9.42 -0.41
CA LYS A 58 11.91 -10.77 -0.92
C LYS A 58 10.73 -10.77 -1.88
N MET A 59 10.78 -11.67 -2.84
CA MET A 59 9.64 -12.01 -3.68
C MET A 59 9.59 -13.52 -3.88
N THR A 60 8.41 -14.06 -4.15
CA THR A 60 8.21 -15.46 -4.55
C THR A 60 7.83 -15.50 -6.02
N GLY A 61 8.53 -16.30 -6.79
CA GLY A 61 8.30 -16.42 -8.23
C GLY A 61 8.28 -17.85 -8.71
N SER A 62 7.56 -18.05 -9.82
CA SER A 62 7.56 -19.27 -10.62
C SER A 62 7.93 -18.94 -12.05
N ALA A 63 8.58 -19.90 -12.73
CA ALA A 63 8.87 -19.81 -14.15
C ALA A 63 8.20 -20.94 -14.90
N PHE A 64 7.81 -20.69 -16.15
CA PHE A 64 7.11 -21.61 -17.00
C PHE A 64 7.75 -21.65 -18.39
N ASP A 65 7.85 -22.86 -18.95
CA ASP A 65 8.15 -23.11 -20.36
C ASP A 65 6.82 -23.51 -21.02
N GLY A 66 6.24 -22.59 -21.76
CA GLY A 66 4.84 -22.69 -22.16
C GLY A 66 3.92 -22.76 -20.93
N THR A 67 3.19 -23.88 -20.80
CA THR A 67 2.31 -24.14 -19.64
C THR A 67 2.97 -24.98 -18.55
N ASN A 68 4.17 -25.53 -18.80
CA ASN A 68 4.86 -26.40 -17.86
C ASN A 68 5.68 -25.59 -16.87
N ALA A 69 5.59 -25.93 -15.59
CA ALA A 69 6.41 -25.29 -14.58
C ALA A 69 7.89 -25.65 -14.77
N TYR A 70 8.73 -24.66 -15.01
CA TYR A 70 10.19 -24.79 -15.05
C TYR A 70 10.76 -24.81 -13.64
N PHE A 71 10.30 -23.90 -12.79
CA PHE A 71 10.40 -23.98 -11.34
C PHE A 71 9.17 -23.32 -10.70
N ALA A 72 8.85 -23.69 -9.47
CA ALA A 72 7.66 -23.19 -8.78
C ALA A 72 8.01 -22.64 -7.40
N ASN A 73 7.38 -21.51 -7.06
CA ASN A 73 7.36 -20.90 -5.73
C ASN A 73 8.76 -20.77 -5.09
N LYS A 74 9.72 -20.27 -5.85
CA LYS A 74 11.07 -19.99 -5.34
C LYS A 74 11.15 -18.59 -4.75
N VAL A 75 11.80 -18.47 -3.60
CA VAL A 75 12.03 -17.19 -2.93
C VAL A 75 13.29 -16.57 -3.49
N PHE A 76 13.18 -15.35 -3.96
CA PHE A 76 14.29 -14.51 -4.41
C PHE A 76 14.47 -13.40 -3.40
N GLU A 77 15.71 -13.19 -2.97
CA GLU A 77 16.07 -12.17 -1.98
C GLU A 77 16.85 -11.05 -2.67
N LYS A 78 16.64 -9.83 -2.20
CA LYS A 78 17.31 -8.64 -2.69
C LYS A 78 18.80 -8.71 -2.37
N GLY A 79 19.61 -8.66 -3.41
CA GLY A 79 21.06 -8.57 -3.35
C GLY A 79 21.57 -7.15 -3.61
N GLU A 80 22.83 -7.05 -4.06
CA GLU A 80 23.43 -5.79 -4.46
C GLU A 80 22.76 -5.22 -5.72
N GLY A 81 22.70 -3.90 -5.83
CA GLY A 81 22.18 -3.21 -7.02
C GLY A 81 20.70 -3.44 -7.33
N ASN A 82 19.87 -3.78 -6.33
CA ASN A 82 18.46 -4.12 -6.50
C ASN A 82 18.19 -5.35 -7.38
N ILE A 83 19.15 -6.26 -7.46
CA ILE A 83 18.99 -7.55 -8.14
C ILE A 83 18.44 -8.56 -7.13
N PHE A 84 17.43 -9.30 -7.53
CA PHE A 84 16.84 -10.37 -6.73
C PHE A 84 17.40 -11.73 -7.21
N GLU A 85 17.91 -12.50 -6.26
CA GLU A 85 18.59 -13.78 -6.49
C GLU A 85 17.98 -14.89 -5.62
N CYS A 86 17.90 -16.10 -6.14
CA CYS A 86 17.50 -17.27 -5.36
C CYS A 86 18.72 -18.12 -5.01
N LYS A 87 19.44 -17.75 -3.96
CA LYS A 87 20.68 -18.45 -3.53
C LYS A 87 20.44 -19.90 -3.10
N ALA A 88 19.27 -20.20 -2.57
CA ALA A 88 18.93 -21.55 -2.10
C ALA A 88 18.74 -22.57 -3.22
N PHE A 89 18.33 -22.13 -4.42
CA PHE A 89 18.01 -23.00 -5.54
C PHE A 89 18.90 -22.75 -6.78
N ASN A 90 19.42 -21.51 -6.96
CA ASN A 90 20.22 -21.08 -8.11
C ASN A 90 19.58 -21.50 -9.44
N PRO A 91 18.39 -21.03 -9.80
CA PRO A 91 17.74 -21.42 -11.03
C PRO A 91 18.57 -20.95 -12.23
N THR A 92 18.83 -21.86 -13.18
CA THR A 92 19.61 -21.56 -14.38
C THR A 92 18.71 -21.43 -15.60
N TRP A 93 19.17 -20.67 -16.60
CA TRP A 93 18.46 -20.54 -17.86
C TRP A 93 18.45 -21.85 -18.65
N PRO A 94 17.37 -22.17 -19.37
CA PRO A 94 17.40 -23.20 -20.38
C PRO A 94 18.30 -22.72 -21.53
N LYS A 95 18.97 -23.65 -22.19
CA LYS A 95 19.90 -23.34 -23.31
C LYS A 95 19.23 -22.53 -24.42
N ASN A 96 17.96 -22.78 -24.67
CA ASN A 96 17.17 -22.13 -25.72
C ASN A 96 15.76 -21.89 -25.18
N GLY A 97 15.04 -20.96 -25.81
CA GLY A 97 13.64 -20.66 -25.48
C GLY A 97 13.45 -19.43 -24.59
N THR A 98 12.21 -19.12 -24.36
CA THR A 98 11.76 -18.01 -23.51
C THR A 98 10.96 -18.56 -22.35
N LEU A 99 11.25 -18.12 -21.15
CA LEU A 99 10.47 -18.43 -19.96
C LEU A 99 9.49 -17.31 -19.67
N THR A 100 8.34 -17.69 -19.14
CA THR A 100 7.38 -16.78 -18.53
C THR A 100 7.58 -16.82 -17.03
N PHE A 101 7.50 -15.65 -16.39
CA PHE A 101 7.65 -15.48 -14.95
C PHE A 101 6.40 -14.85 -14.38
N VAL A 102 5.92 -15.40 -13.28
CA VAL A 102 4.88 -14.80 -12.46
C VAL A 102 5.39 -14.75 -11.03
N ALA A 103 5.32 -13.56 -10.43
CA ALA A 103 5.88 -13.32 -9.12
C ALA A 103 4.94 -12.47 -8.27
N TYR A 104 5.06 -12.64 -6.95
CA TYR A 104 4.36 -11.82 -5.98
C TYR A 104 5.29 -11.48 -4.81
N SER A 105 4.97 -10.39 -4.16
CA SER A 105 5.60 -9.99 -2.91
C SER A 105 4.57 -9.33 -2.01
N HIS A 106 4.83 -9.35 -0.73
CA HIS A 106 4.26 -8.40 0.20
C HIS A 106 5.39 -7.55 0.79
N LEU A 107 5.08 -6.33 1.14
CA LEU A 107 6.05 -5.42 1.70
C LEU A 107 6.19 -5.66 3.22
N GLY A 108 6.68 -6.85 3.57
CA GLY A 108 6.90 -7.32 4.95
C GLY A 108 7.76 -8.57 4.94
N ASP A 109 8.23 -9.01 6.12
CA ASP A 109 9.20 -10.11 6.21
C ASP A 109 8.62 -11.49 6.01
N THR A 110 7.32 -11.70 6.29
CA THR A 110 6.71 -13.03 6.25
C THR A 110 5.33 -13.00 5.59
N TRP A 111 5.16 -13.77 4.53
CA TRP A 111 3.86 -13.96 3.90
C TRP A 111 2.84 -14.52 4.89
N SER A 112 1.78 -13.76 5.13
CA SER A 112 0.77 -14.08 6.16
C SER A 112 -0.64 -14.27 5.60
N TYR A 113 -0.76 -14.34 4.27
CA TYR A 113 -2.02 -14.57 3.56
C TYR A 113 -2.07 -15.99 2.98
N ASN A 114 -3.20 -16.39 2.40
CA ASN A 114 -3.29 -17.65 1.67
C ASN A 114 -2.29 -17.64 0.50
N THR A 115 -1.60 -18.77 0.32
CA THR A 115 -0.56 -18.87 -0.71
C THR A 115 -1.15 -18.75 -2.10
N PRO A 116 -0.62 -17.85 -2.96
CA PRO A 116 -1.06 -17.76 -4.34
C PRO A 116 -0.79 -19.03 -5.14
N SER A 117 -1.73 -19.41 -5.99
CA SER A 117 -1.51 -20.39 -7.05
C SER A 117 -1.06 -19.67 -8.31
N LEU A 118 0.15 -19.99 -8.79
CA LEU A 118 0.76 -19.36 -9.97
C LEU A 118 0.62 -20.24 -11.19
N THR A 119 0.32 -19.64 -12.34
CA THR A 119 0.26 -20.27 -13.67
C THR A 119 1.09 -19.46 -14.67
N SER A 120 1.30 -19.99 -15.88
CA SER A 120 2.04 -19.26 -16.92
C SER A 120 1.36 -17.97 -17.40
N THR A 121 0.11 -17.75 -17.06
CA THR A 121 -0.67 -16.58 -17.50
C THR A 121 -1.18 -15.73 -16.34
N GLY A 122 -0.86 -16.09 -15.08
CA GLY A 122 -1.34 -15.30 -13.95
C GLY A 122 -1.28 -16.03 -12.61
N ALA A 123 -2.14 -15.58 -11.69
CA ALA A 123 -2.18 -16.09 -10.32
C ALA A 123 -3.60 -15.99 -9.73
N THR A 124 -3.85 -16.79 -8.70
CA THR A 124 -5.11 -16.68 -7.90
C THR A 124 -4.78 -16.79 -6.41
N ILE A 125 -5.54 -16.05 -5.60
CA ILE A 125 -5.59 -16.22 -4.13
C ILE A 125 -7.04 -16.42 -3.75
N ILE A 126 -7.35 -17.54 -3.15
CA ILE A 126 -8.71 -17.83 -2.66
C ILE A 126 -8.82 -17.37 -1.20
N GLY A 127 -9.85 -16.60 -0.90
CA GLY A 127 -10.13 -16.12 0.46
C GLY A 127 -9.06 -15.18 1.02
N PHE A 128 -8.52 -14.29 0.19
CA PHE A 128 -7.62 -13.23 0.68
C PHE A 128 -8.34 -12.37 1.73
N ALA A 129 -7.68 -12.12 2.86
CA ALA A 129 -8.23 -11.30 3.94
C ALA A 129 -7.11 -10.44 4.56
N PRO A 130 -7.22 -9.10 4.51
CA PRO A 130 -6.31 -8.21 5.22
C PRO A 130 -6.30 -8.47 6.72
N LYS A 131 -5.19 -8.18 7.41
CA LYS A 131 -5.14 -8.23 8.87
C LYS A 131 -6.12 -7.21 9.46
N LYS A 132 -6.78 -7.58 10.57
CA LYS A 132 -7.75 -6.71 11.25
C LYS A 132 -7.12 -5.47 11.87
N ASP A 133 -5.94 -5.62 12.48
CA ASP A 133 -5.18 -4.49 12.97
C ASP A 133 -4.44 -3.83 11.80
N ILE A 134 -4.73 -2.54 11.60
CA ILE A 134 -4.17 -1.75 10.48
C ILE A 134 -2.64 -1.70 10.54
N LYS A 135 -2.05 -1.67 11.73
CA LYS A 135 -0.58 -1.65 11.90
C LYS A 135 0.11 -2.92 11.38
N ASP A 136 -0.63 -4.04 11.30
CA ASP A 136 -0.12 -5.33 10.87
C ASP A 136 -0.43 -5.63 9.39
N GLN A 137 -1.05 -4.68 8.69
CA GLN A 137 -1.34 -4.81 7.27
C GLN A 137 -0.10 -4.51 6.44
N HIS A 138 0.06 -5.24 5.37
CA HIS A 138 1.12 -5.06 4.38
C HIS A 138 0.51 -4.95 2.99
N ASP A 139 1.16 -4.17 2.16
CA ASP A 139 0.81 -4.12 0.76
C ASP A 139 1.21 -5.41 0.03
N VAL A 140 0.45 -5.76 -0.99
CA VAL A 140 0.66 -6.95 -1.81
C VAL A 140 0.75 -6.55 -3.27
N VAL A 141 1.78 -7.07 -3.94
CA VAL A 141 2.07 -6.73 -5.33
C VAL A 141 2.29 -7.99 -6.15
N PHE A 142 1.90 -7.95 -7.43
CA PHE A 142 2.11 -9.02 -8.42
C PHE A 142 2.81 -8.49 -9.65
N ALA A 143 3.59 -9.35 -10.30
CA ALA A 143 4.25 -9.06 -11.55
C ALA A 143 4.20 -10.23 -12.52
N TYR A 144 4.21 -9.89 -13.81
CA TYR A 144 4.40 -10.79 -14.93
C TYR A 144 5.62 -10.33 -15.75
N GLY A 145 6.36 -11.25 -16.28
CA GLY A 145 7.48 -10.96 -17.19
C GLY A 145 7.85 -12.13 -18.04
N THR A 146 8.62 -11.88 -19.07
CA THR A 146 9.20 -12.91 -19.95
C THR A 146 10.69 -12.66 -20.10
N GLY A 147 11.46 -13.71 -20.33
CA GLY A 147 12.90 -13.56 -20.53
C GLY A 147 13.53 -14.80 -21.14
N SER A 148 14.70 -14.61 -21.70
CA SER A 148 15.55 -15.67 -22.24
C SER A 148 16.99 -15.50 -21.77
N GLN A 149 17.79 -16.55 -21.83
CA GLN A 149 19.19 -16.47 -21.49
C GLN A 149 19.88 -15.35 -22.26
N THR A 150 19.74 -15.33 -23.58
CA THR A 150 20.42 -14.35 -24.45
C THR A 150 20.08 -12.89 -24.11
N ALA A 151 18.84 -12.63 -23.70
CA ALA A 151 18.40 -11.27 -23.40
C ALA A 151 18.71 -10.85 -21.95
N ASN A 152 18.70 -11.79 -21.00
CA ASN A 152 18.60 -11.47 -19.59
C ASN A 152 19.70 -12.04 -18.68
N GLU A 153 20.64 -12.85 -19.22
CA GLU A 153 21.69 -13.46 -18.38
C GLU A 153 22.58 -12.45 -17.65
N THR A 154 22.77 -11.26 -18.24
CA THR A 154 23.61 -10.20 -17.66
C THR A 154 22.77 -9.15 -16.92
N SER A 155 21.60 -8.80 -17.47
CA SER A 155 20.78 -7.71 -16.95
C SER A 155 19.75 -8.13 -15.91
N GLY A 156 19.44 -9.44 -15.81
CA GLY A 156 18.25 -9.93 -15.10
C GLY A 156 16.97 -9.67 -15.89
N VAL A 157 15.89 -10.34 -15.50
CA VAL A 157 14.53 -10.11 -16.04
C VAL A 157 13.93 -8.93 -15.33
N GLU A 158 13.35 -7.99 -16.08
CA GLU A 158 12.61 -6.88 -15.50
C GLU A 158 11.21 -7.35 -15.11
N LEU A 159 10.85 -7.17 -13.84
CA LEU A 159 9.52 -7.41 -13.29
C LEU A 159 8.95 -6.11 -12.77
N ASN A 160 7.89 -5.63 -13.43
CA ASN A 160 7.14 -4.48 -12.97
C ASN A 160 5.98 -4.97 -12.10
N PHE A 161 6.05 -4.67 -10.80
CA PHE A 161 5.03 -5.06 -9.83
C PHE A 161 3.89 -4.06 -9.78
N GLU A 162 2.68 -4.55 -9.65
CA GLU A 162 1.46 -3.77 -9.56
C GLU A 162 0.78 -4.03 -8.22
N HIS A 163 0.30 -2.96 -7.58
CA HIS A 163 -0.43 -3.03 -6.32
C HIS A 163 -1.82 -3.63 -6.53
N ILE A 164 -2.20 -4.59 -5.70
CA ILE A 164 -3.50 -5.24 -5.80
C ILE A 164 -4.53 -4.72 -4.80
N LEU A 165 -4.10 -4.01 -3.77
CA LEU A 165 -4.95 -3.45 -2.73
C LEU A 165 -5.25 -1.96 -2.97
N SER A 166 -6.22 -1.45 -2.23
CA SER A 166 -6.48 -0.02 -2.11
C SER A 166 -5.87 0.47 -0.81
N GLN A 167 -5.16 1.60 -0.84
CA GLN A 167 -4.62 2.25 0.33
C GLN A 167 -5.57 3.34 0.83
N ILE A 168 -5.93 3.31 2.12
CA ILE A 168 -6.82 4.29 2.73
C ILE A 168 -6.04 5.09 3.78
N LYS A 169 -5.99 6.41 3.61
CA LYS A 169 -5.39 7.35 4.55
C LYS A 169 -6.47 8.22 5.20
N ILE A 170 -6.27 8.53 6.47
CA ILE A 170 -7.16 9.37 7.27
C ILE A 170 -6.34 10.53 7.82
N VAL A 171 -6.63 11.73 7.32
CA VAL A 171 -5.98 12.98 7.71
C VAL A 171 -7.00 13.85 8.45
N VAL A 172 -6.64 14.37 9.60
CA VAL A 172 -7.58 15.09 10.49
C VAL A 172 -6.98 16.42 10.91
N LYS A 173 -7.82 17.44 11.02
CA LYS A 173 -7.47 18.75 11.57
C LYS A 173 -8.59 19.32 12.44
N ASN A 174 -8.24 20.28 13.29
CA ASN A 174 -9.16 21.11 14.03
C ASN A 174 -8.63 22.54 14.13
N SER A 175 -9.38 23.51 13.64
CA SER A 175 -9.02 24.94 13.68
C SER A 175 -9.73 25.73 14.79
N ASP A 176 -10.59 25.08 15.60
CA ASP A 176 -11.21 25.71 16.78
C ASP A 176 -10.28 25.57 17.99
N ALA A 177 -9.70 26.67 18.43
CA ALA A 177 -8.76 26.70 19.55
C ALA A 177 -9.38 26.33 20.90
N ASP A 178 -10.70 26.48 21.05
CA ASP A 178 -11.42 26.11 22.27
C ASP A 178 -11.74 24.63 22.35
N LEU A 179 -11.69 23.91 21.21
CA LEU A 179 -11.93 22.48 21.15
C LEU A 179 -10.60 21.71 21.22
N HIS A 180 -10.45 20.92 22.26
CA HIS A 180 -9.28 20.09 22.47
C HIS A 180 -9.61 18.63 22.17
N TYR A 181 -9.06 18.11 21.07
CA TYR A 181 -9.15 16.71 20.67
C TYR A 181 -7.90 15.96 21.06
N SER A 182 -8.10 14.81 21.68
CA SER A 182 -7.08 13.77 21.82
C SER A 182 -7.58 12.52 21.11
N ILE A 183 -6.79 12.01 20.15
CA ILE A 183 -7.13 10.83 19.36
C ILE A 183 -6.22 9.69 19.74
N LYS A 184 -6.82 8.52 20.02
CA LYS A 184 -6.12 7.30 20.45
C LYS A 184 -6.26 6.13 19.49
N GLY A 185 -7.02 6.26 18.42
CA GLY A 185 -7.16 5.18 17.44
C GLY A 185 -8.03 5.56 16.25
N ILE A 186 -7.99 4.70 15.27
CA ILE A 186 -8.80 4.78 14.05
C ILE A 186 -9.47 3.44 13.77
N ARG A 187 -10.59 3.50 13.07
CA ARG A 187 -11.37 2.35 12.63
C ARG A 187 -11.96 2.61 11.24
N ILE A 188 -11.96 1.60 10.40
CA ILE A 188 -12.72 1.53 9.14
C ILE A 188 -13.62 0.32 9.26
N ALA A 189 -14.93 0.52 9.18
CA ALA A 189 -15.90 -0.50 9.52
C ALA A 189 -16.95 -0.72 8.42
N SER A 190 -17.62 -1.86 8.50
CA SER A 190 -18.67 -2.30 7.58
C SER A 190 -18.20 -2.36 6.12
N VAL A 191 -17.03 -2.95 5.91
CA VAL A 191 -16.44 -3.21 4.60
C VAL A 191 -16.25 -4.71 4.39
N SER A 192 -16.03 -5.14 3.16
CA SER A 192 -15.73 -6.55 2.87
C SER A 192 -14.41 -6.96 3.49
N GLY A 193 -14.42 -8.05 4.24
CA GLY A 193 -13.27 -8.54 4.99
C GLY A 193 -12.46 -9.62 4.27
N SER A 194 -13.01 -10.21 3.19
CA SER A 194 -12.33 -11.22 2.39
C SER A 194 -12.87 -11.22 0.96
N ALA A 195 -12.05 -11.67 0.02
CA ALA A 195 -12.44 -11.89 -1.37
C ALA A 195 -11.45 -12.82 -2.06
N ASP A 196 -11.84 -13.37 -3.20
CA ASP A 196 -10.95 -14.08 -4.09
C ASP A 196 -10.28 -13.08 -5.05
N TYR A 197 -9.01 -13.28 -5.27
CA TYR A 197 -8.22 -12.45 -6.17
C TYR A 197 -7.72 -13.28 -7.35
N ALA A 198 -7.77 -12.71 -8.55
CA ALA A 198 -7.17 -13.24 -9.77
C ALA A 198 -6.36 -12.17 -10.49
N PHE A 199 -5.13 -12.53 -10.83
CA PHE A 199 -4.23 -11.81 -11.70
C PHE A 199 -4.12 -12.55 -13.01
N ALA A 200 -4.29 -11.86 -14.14
CA ALA A 200 -4.14 -12.44 -15.46
C ALA A 200 -3.38 -11.49 -16.37
N HIS A 201 -2.44 -12.06 -17.14
CA HIS A 201 -1.71 -11.36 -18.19
C HIS A 201 -2.28 -11.71 -19.55
N ASP A 202 -2.66 -10.69 -20.33
CA ASP A 202 -3.03 -10.83 -21.73
C ASP A 202 -1.80 -10.58 -22.61
N ALA A 203 -1.21 -11.65 -23.11
CA ALA A 203 -0.03 -11.57 -23.97
C ALA A 203 -0.31 -10.85 -25.29
N GLY A 204 -1.54 -10.86 -25.78
CA GLY A 204 -1.93 -10.18 -27.04
C GLY A 204 -1.96 -8.66 -26.91
N GLN A 205 -2.23 -8.15 -25.70
CA GLN A 205 -2.30 -6.71 -25.42
C GLN A 205 -1.15 -6.23 -24.51
N SER A 206 -0.33 -7.11 -24.00
CA SER A 206 0.73 -6.81 -23.03
C SER A 206 0.19 -6.08 -21.79
N THR A 207 -0.99 -6.46 -21.33
CA THR A 207 -1.68 -5.84 -20.20
C THR A 207 -1.97 -6.85 -19.10
N ASN A 208 -1.95 -6.37 -17.87
CA ASN A 208 -2.34 -7.12 -16.71
C ASN A 208 -3.76 -6.73 -16.27
N THR A 209 -4.50 -7.71 -15.78
CA THR A 209 -5.81 -7.49 -15.18
C THR A 209 -5.84 -8.02 -13.76
N HIS A 210 -6.45 -7.24 -12.86
CA HIS A 210 -6.64 -7.56 -11.46
C HIS A 210 -8.14 -7.66 -11.19
N THR A 211 -8.60 -8.84 -10.81
CA THR A 211 -10.01 -9.09 -10.56
C THR A 211 -10.22 -9.53 -9.12
N TRP A 212 -11.15 -8.88 -8.45
CA TRP A 212 -11.64 -9.25 -7.14
C TRP A 212 -13.06 -9.78 -7.26
N SER A 213 -13.34 -10.94 -6.67
CA SER A 213 -14.62 -11.61 -6.74
C SER A 213 -14.96 -12.28 -5.40
N ASN A 214 -16.17 -12.82 -5.29
CA ASN A 214 -16.64 -13.52 -4.11
C ASN A 214 -16.40 -12.74 -2.81
N ALA A 215 -16.60 -11.41 -2.86
CA ALA A 215 -16.44 -10.57 -1.69
C ALA A 215 -17.36 -11.04 -0.56
N GLY A 216 -16.80 -11.21 0.62
CA GLY A 216 -17.53 -11.53 1.83
C GLY A 216 -18.52 -10.42 2.21
N THR A 217 -19.42 -10.72 3.14
CA THR A 217 -20.36 -9.72 3.66
C THR A 217 -19.61 -8.50 4.20
N ALA A 218 -20.13 -7.32 3.89
CA ALA A 218 -19.53 -6.04 4.33
C ALA A 218 -19.80 -5.79 5.82
N ASN A 219 -19.12 -6.55 6.68
CA ASN A 219 -19.21 -6.47 8.14
C ASN A 219 -17.85 -6.45 8.84
N ALA A 220 -16.76 -6.42 8.06
CA ALA A 220 -15.43 -6.37 8.64
C ALA A 220 -15.15 -5.01 9.29
N VAL A 221 -14.32 -5.08 10.33
CA VAL A 221 -13.79 -3.93 11.06
C VAL A 221 -12.28 -4.04 11.03
N TYR A 222 -11.64 -2.96 10.58
CA TYR A 222 -10.20 -2.76 10.60
C TYR A 222 -9.90 -1.60 11.53
N GLU A 223 -9.05 -1.80 12.50
CA GLU A 223 -8.77 -0.78 13.50
C GLU A 223 -7.33 -0.82 13.99
N THR A 224 -6.87 0.26 14.57
CA THR A 224 -5.67 0.32 15.37
C THR A 224 -5.88 1.29 16.52
N VAL A 225 -5.54 0.86 17.73
CA VAL A 225 -5.47 1.70 18.90
C VAL A 225 -4.00 2.03 19.17
N PHE A 226 -3.71 3.33 19.33
CA PHE A 226 -2.36 3.80 19.61
C PHE A 226 -1.96 3.42 21.03
N THR A 227 -0.71 3.04 21.23
CA THR A 227 -0.15 2.78 22.55
C THR A 227 -0.27 4.00 23.44
N ASP A 228 -0.41 3.80 24.74
CA ASP A 228 -0.49 4.87 25.72
C ASP A 228 0.72 5.81 25.61
N GLY A 229 0.44 7.11 25.66
CA GLY A 229 1.44 8.15 25.48
C GLY A 229 1.70 8.55 24.02
N ASN A 230 1.05 7.88 23.05
CA ASN A 230 1.10 8.22 21.62
C ASN A 230 -0.21 8.84 21.10
N GLU A 231 -1.03 9.36 22.00
CA GLU A 231 -2.25 10.07 21.64
C GLU A 231 -1.91 11.31 20.80
N ILE A 232 -2.76 11.62 19.84
CA ILE A 232 -2.57 12.72 18.91
C ILE A 232 -3.49 13.87 19.32
N THR A 233 -2.90 15.01 19.64
CA THR A 233 -3.63 16.27 19.83
C THR A 233 -3.78 16.96 18.49
N LEU A 234 -5.03 17.37 18.15
CA LEU A 234 -5.29 18.08 16.90
C LEU A 234 -5.03 19.58 17.04
N GLY A 235 -4.53 20.16 15.96
CA GLY A 235 -4.42 21.58 15.71
C GLY A 235 -4.96 21.95 14.34
N SER A 236 -4.64 23.16 13.89
CA SER A 236 -5.00 23.66 12.54
C SER A 236 -4.27 22.92 11.42
N ASP A 237 -3.08 22.41 11.71
CA ASP A 237 -2.31 21.64 10.75
C ASP A 237 -2.87 20.22 10.61
N PRO A 238 -3.08 19.75 9.40
CA PRO A 238 -3.56 18.38 9.16
C PRO A 238 -2.56 17.32 9.66
N VAL A 239 -3.07 16.29 10.32
CA VAL A 239 -2.29 15.17 10.83
C VAL A 239 -2.77 13.88 10.17
N ASP A 240 -1.86 13.12 9.56
CA ASP A 240 -2.13 11.78 9.03
C ASP A 240 -2.16 10.77 10.19
N LEU A 241 -3.37 10.31 10.53
CA LEU A 241 -3.56 9.34 11.61
C LEU A 241 -3.13 7.94 11.21
N THR A 242 -3.25 7.59 9.93
CA THR A 242 -2.84 6.28 9.42
C THR A 242 -1.34 6.10 9.40
N ASP A 243 -0.58 7.16 9.15
CA ASP A 243 0.89 7.14 9.27
C ASP A 243 1.34 6.86 10.72
N LYS A 244 0.54 7.27 11.70
CA LYS A 244 0.81 6.99 13.12
C LYS A 244 0.47 5.55 13.53
N CYS A 245 -0.44 4.88 12.82
CA CYS A 245 -0.74 3.47 13.06
C CYS A 245 0.42 2.56 12.70
N ASN A 246 1.19 2.93 11.70
CA ASN A 246 2.24 2.11 11.10
C ASN A 246 3.63 2.47 11.64
N ALA A 247 3.76 2.85 12.91
CA ALA A 247 5.04 3.12 13.54
C ALA A 247 5.98 1.91 13.44
N GLY A 248 6.69 1.80 12.31
CA GLY A 248 7.57 0.68 11.95
C GLY A 248 7.06 -0.20 10.81
N GLY A 249 5.83 -0.03 10.32
CA GLY A 249 5.29 -0.76 9.17
C GLY A 249 5.55 -0.04 7.84
N ALA A 250 5.59 -0.82 6.73
CA ALA A 250 5.90 -0.33 5.40
C ALA A 250 4.74 0.39 4.69
N ALA A 251 3.52 0.22 5.18
CA ALA A 251 2.33 0.75 4.54
C ALA A 251 1.85 2.01 5.24
N GLY A 252 2.02 3.18 4.66
CA GLY A 252 1.55 4.45 5.21
C GLY A 252 0.02 4.64 5.19
N GLY A 253 -0.79 3.57 5.36
CA GLY A 253 -2.25 3.59 5.36
C GLY A 253 -2.86 2.21 5.54
N ALA A 254 -4.19 2.14 5.68
CA ALA A 254 -4.90 0.87 5.72
C ALA A 254 -4.92 0.22 4.33
N MET A 255 -4.53 -1.06 4.25
CA MET A 255 -4.50 -1.86 3.03
C MET A 255 -5.74 -2.74 2.95
N LEU A 256 -6.69 -2.33 2.12
CA LEU A 256 -8.00 -2.96 2.03
C LEU A 256 -8.27 -3.52 0.64
N ILE A 257 -9.18 -4.51 0.59
CA ILE A 257 -9.66 -5.09 -0.66
C ILE A 257 -10.37 -4.02 -1.48
N PRO A 258 -10.04 -3.90 -2.79
CA PRO A 258 -10.79 -3.06 -3.71
C PRO A 258 -12.27 -3.42 -3.72
N GLN A 259 -13.14 -2.43 -3.51
CA GLN A 259 -14.57 -2.64 -3.39
C GLN A 259 -15.35 -1.34 -3.62
N THR A 260 -16.63 -1.47 -3.92
CA THR A 260 -17.55 -0.34 -3.85
C THR A 260 -18.22 -0.36 -2.48
N VAL A 261 -18.08 0.72 -1.74
CA VAL A 261 -18.67 0.84 -0.40
C VAL A 261 -20.04 1.49 -0.47
N THR A 262 -20.95 1.00 0.36
CA THR A 262 -22.27 1.60 0.56
C THR A 262 -22.21 2.48 1.79
N SER A 263 -22.72 3.72 1.68
CA SER A 263 -22.79 4.66 2.80
C SER A 263 -24.07 4.48 3.65
N TRP A 264 -24.10 5.11 4.80
CA TRP A 264 -25.28 5.18 5.67
C TRP A 264 -26.42 5.99 5.07
N ALA A 265 -26.10 7.07 4.37
CA ALA A 265 -27.11 8.02 3.92
C ALA A 265 -27.45 7.82 2.46
N GLY A 266 -28.73 7.79 2.16
CA GLY A 266 -29.25 7.85 0.81
C GLY A 266 -29.10 9.23 0.17
N THR A 267 -28.74 10.29 0.92
CA THR A 267 -28.58 11.67 0.45
C THR A 267 -27.44 12.37 1.19
N THR A 268 -26.75 13.23 0.47
CA THR A 268 -25.46 13.86 0.77
C THR A 268 -25.41 14.81 1.96
N THR A 269 -26.49 15.08 2.68
CA THR A 269 -26.55 16.14 3.68
C THR A 269 -27.03 15.75 5.07
N ASP A 270 -27.73 14.63 5.26
CA ASP A 270 -28.23 14.23 6.57
C ASP A 270 -27.86 12.79 6.92
N VAL A 271 -26.76 12.66 7.65
CA VAL A 271 -26.30 11.40 8.25
C VAL A 271 -27.17 10.99 9.46
N ALA A 272 -28.22 11.77 9.75
CA ALA A 272 -28.92 11.71 11.03
C ALA A 272 -29.96 10.59 11.17
N GLU A 273 -30.54 10.10 10.09
CA GLU A 273 -31.80 9.36 10.24
C GLU A 273 -31.71 7.83 10.08
N ASP A 274 -30.58 7.25 9.60
CA ASP A 274 -30.54 5.81 9.27
C ASP A 274 -29.54 4.99 10.11
N PHE A 275 -29.36 5.34 11.37
CA PHE A 275 -28.48 4.58 12.26
C PHE A 275 -28.97 3.17 12.60
N GLU A 276 -30.25 2.91 12.44
CA GLU A 276 -30.81 1.58 12.72
C GLU A 276 -30.39 0.54 11.69
N ASN A 277 -29.83 0.95 10.53
CA ASN A 277 -29.53 0.07 9.40
C ASN A 277 -28.08 0.23 8.89
N PHE A 278 -27.09 0.21 9.76
CA PHE A 278 -25.70 0.37 9.40
C PHE A 278 -25.01 -0.92 8.91
N ALA A 279 -25.65 -2.06 8.97
CA ALA A 279 -25.09 -3.31 8.47
C ALA A 279 -24.72 -3.19 7.00
N GLY A 280 -23.44 -3.39 6.68
CA GLY A 280 -22.91 -3.25 5.33
C GLY A 280 -22.73 -1.81 4.83
N LYS A 281 -22.87 -0.80 5.70
CA LYS A 281 -22.68 0.61 5.35
C LYS A 281 -21.36 1.12 5.94
N ALA A 282 -20.40 1.40 5.06
CA ALA A 282 -19.04 1.72 5.46
C ALA A 282 -18.92 3.09 6.14
N TYR A 283 -18.04 3.16 7.14
CA TYR A 283 -17.73 4.38 7.86
C TYR A 283 -16.30 4.39 8.41
N ILE A 284 -15.80 5.58 8.72
CA ILE A 284 -14.58 5.80 9.48
C ILE A 284 -14.98 6.16 10.92
N SER A 285 -14.25 5.65 11.90
CA SER A 285 -14.44 6.04 13.29
C SER A 285 -13.09 6.38 13.93
N LEU A 286 -13.12 7.40 14.80
CA LEU A 286 -11.96 7.88 15.54
C LEU A 286 -12.19 7.64 17.02
N LEU A 287 -11.21 7.09 17.72
CA LEU A 287 -11.24 6.93 19.17
C LEU A 287 -10.76 8.23 19.80
N ILE A 288 -11.71 9.04 20.28
CA ILE A 288 -11.47 10.43 20.68
C ILE A 288 -11.81 10.71 22.12
N ASN A 289 -11.15 11.72 22.68
CA ASN A 289 -11.57 12.48 23.84
C ASN A 289 -11.66 13.94 23.44
N VAL A 290 -12.80 14.59 23.68
CA VAL A 290 -13.06 15.98 23.28
C VAL A 290 -13.46 16.81 24.45
N LYS A 291 -12.85 17.97 24.61
CA LYS A 291 -13.15 18.97 25.64
C LYS A 291 -13.28 20.37 25.04
N ARG A 292 -14.14 21.20 25.60
CA ARG A 292 -14.15 22.65 25.35
C ARG A 292 -13.62 23.34 26.60
N GLY A 293 -12.42 23.87 26.52
CA GLY A 293 -11.68 24.30 27.68
C GLY A 293 -11.52 23.15 28.70
N LYS A 294 -12.13 23.26 29.87
CA LYS A 294 -12.13 22.22 30.91
C LYS A 294 -13.36 21.30 30.89
N THR A 295 -14.37 21.64 30.10
CA THR A 295 -15.62 20.90 30.05
C THR A 295 -15.52 19.73 29.07
N ALA A 296 -15.80 18.51 29.56
CA ALA A 296 -15.88 17.34 28.71
C ALA A 296 -17.07 17.43 27.75
N ILE A 297 -16.85 17.09 26.51
CA ILE A 297 -17.90 16.94 25.50
C ILE A 297 -18.11 15.45 25.22
N TYR A 298 -17.03 14.71 24.95
CA TYR A 298 -17.14 13.29 24.65
C TYR A 298 -15.81 12.54 24.98
N PRO A 299 -15.92 11.44 25.73
CA PRO A 299 -17.11 10.97 26.46
C PRO A 299 -17.57 11.99 27.53
N ALA A 300 -18.88 12.00 27.85
CA ALA A 300 -19.44 12.96 28.79
C ALA A 300 -18.86 12.83 30.20
N SER A 301 -18.39 11.66 30.59
CA SER A 301 -17.65 11.43 31.84
C SER A 301 -16.33 12.20 31.92
N GLY A 302 -15.80 12.68 30.78
CA GLY A 302 -14.51 13.36 30.67
C GLY A 302 -13.30 12.45 30.81
N ASN A 303 -13.50 11.17 31.13
CA ASN A 303 -12.46 10.18 31.30
C ASN A 303 -12.51 9.15 30.18
N GLY A 304 -11.32 8.69 29.75
CA GLY A 304 -11.21 7.71 28.68
C GLY A 304 -11.49 8.28 27.30
N TYR A 305 -11.83 7.40 26.35
CA TYR A 305 -12.06 7.70 24.95
C TYR A 305 -13.33 7.03 24.46
N GLY A 306 -13.98 7.62 23.48
CA GLY A 306 -15.15 7.07 22.82
C GLY A 306 -14.96 7.02 21.30
N TRP A 307 -15.57 6.04 20.65
CA TRP A 307 -15.56 5.96 19.20
C TRP A 307 -16.56 6.92 18.58
N ALA A 308 -16.08 7.79 17.70
CA ALA A 308 -16.86 8.80 17.00
C ALA A 308 -16.82 8.51 15.49
N ALA A 309 -17.97 8.19 14.92
CA ALA A 309 -18.13 7.73 13.57
C ALA A 309 -18.47 8.84 12.58
N VAL A 310 -17.89 8.74 11.40
CA VAL A 310 -18.12 9.60 10.23
C VAL A 310 -18.48 8.73 9.05
N ALA A 311 -19.64 8.94 8.44
CA ALA A 311 -20.07 8.17 7.28
C ALA A 311 -19.16 8.43 6.09
N LEU A 312 -18.86 7.39 5.32
CA LEU A 312 -18.23 7.52 4.01
C LEU A 312 -19.28 7.93 2.96
N PRO A 313 -18.87 8.63 1.91
CA PRO A 313 -19.77 8.98 0.82
C PRO A 313 -20.33 7.74 0.13
N ASN A 314 -21.57 7.88 -0.35
CA ASN A 314 -22.23 6.80 -1.08
C ASN A 314 -21.53 6.52 -2.42
N ASN A 315 -21.48 5.25 -2.80
CA ASN A 315 -20.83 4.79 -4.04
C ASN A 315 -19.33 5.09 -4.15
N THR A 316 -18.64 5.29 -3.04
CA THR A 316 -17.19 5.38 -3.07
C THR A 316 -16.62 4.06 -3.58
N LYS A 317 -15.86 4.13 -4.68
CA LYS A 317 -15.18 2.97 -5.27
C LYS A 317 -13.70 3.01 -4.91
N TRP A 318 -13.28 2.04 -4.14
CA TRP A 318 -11.86 1.78 -3.91
C TRP A 318 -11.36 0.82 -5.00
N ALA A 319 -10.39 1.27 -5.78
CA ALA A 319 -9.79 0.49 -6.86
C ALA A 319 -8.38 0.03 -6.49
N ALA A 320 -7.94 -1.09 -7.04
CA ALA A 320 -6.58 -1.59 -6.88
C ALA A 320 -5.55 -0.53 -7.30
N GLY A 321 -4.44 -0.46 -6.57
CA GLY A 321 -3.35 0.48 -6.86
C GLY A 321 -3.67 1.95 -6.59
N ASN A 322 -4.81 2.28 -6.01
CA ASN A 322 -5.17 3.67 -5.71
C ASN A 322 -5.09 3.95 -4.20
N LYS A 323 -4.61 5.15 -3.88
CA LYS A 323 -4.58 5.73 -2.55
C LYS A 323 -5.74 6.71 -2.39
N TYR A 324 -6.53 6.55 -1.34
CA TYR A 324 -7.66 7.42 -0.99
C TYR A 324 -7.35 8.15 0.30
N ILE A 325 -7.23 9.47 0.24
CA ILE A 325 -6.91 10.31 1.39
C ILE A 325 -8.17 11.03 1.84
N TYR A 326 -8.71 10.62 2.98
CA TYR A 326 -9.87 11.24 3.62
C TYR A 326 -9.40 12.35 4.55
N ASN A 327 -9.66 13.61 4.16
CA ASN A 327 -9.33 14.78 4.96
C ASN A 327 -10.54 15.20 5.76
N LEU A 328 -10.52 15.00 7.07
CA LEU A 328 -11.61 15.29 8.00
C LEU A 328 -11.34 16.63 8.71
N ASP A 329 -12.28 17.56 8.61
CA ASP A 329 -12.22 18.83 9.33
C ASP A 329 -13.15 18.77 10.55
N MET A 330 -12.57 18.58 11.72
CA MET A 330 -13.26 18.43 13.01
C MET A 330 -13.58 19.77 13.68
N THR A 331 -13.32 20.90 13.04
CA THR A 331 -13.51 22.24 13.59
C THR A 331 -14.95 22.49 14.05
N TYR A 332 -15.94 21.91 13.36
CA TYR A 332 -17.34 22.20 13.60
C TYR A 332 -18.13 21.08 14.26
N GLY A 333 -17.53 19.92 14.44
CA GLY A 333 -18.19 18.75 15.01
C GLY A 333 -17.25 17.55 15.09
N CYS A 334 -17.69 16.52 15.79
CA CYS A 334 -16.89 15.31 16.00
C CYS A 334 -17.57 14.01 15.59
N GLY A 335 -18.65 14.09 14.82
CA GLY A 335 -19.35 12.90 14.31
C GLY A 335 -20.42 12.37 15.24
N LYS A 336 -20.70 11.09 15.12
CA LYS A 336 -21.75 10.38 15.84
C LYS A 336 -21.17 9.27 16.70
N VAL A 337 -21.89 8.90 17.75
CA VAL A 337 -21.51 7.72 18.57
C VAL A 337 -21.48 6.48 17.69
N ASP A 338 -20.34 5.77 17.70
CA ASP A 338 -20.12 4.61 16.84
C ASP A 338 -21.19 3.51 17.09
N PRO A 339 -21.82 3.00 16.03
CA PRO A 339 -22.87 1.99 16.15
C PRO A 339 -22.36 0.61 16.58
N VAL A 340 -21.09 0.30 16.33
CA VAL A 340 -20.49 -0.99 16.65
C VAL A 340 -19.91 -0.95 18.05
N LYS A 341 -20.29 -1.92 18.89
CA LYS A 341 -19.66 -2.10 20.21
C LYS A 341 -18.17 -2.38 20.03
N PRO A 342 -17.33 -1.97 20.99
CA PRO A 342 -15.92 -2.26 20.94
C PRO A 342 -15.71 -3.77 20.82
N ASN A 343 -14.84 -4.13 19.91
CA ASN A 343 -14.26 -5.45 19.65
C ASN A 343 -15.20 -6.67 19.69
N PRO A 344 -15.64 -7.17 18.51
CA PRO A 344 -16.34 -8.44 18.44
C PRO A 344 -15.53 -9.64 18.96
N ASP A 345 -14.22 -9.51 19.09
CA ASP A 345 -13.29 -10.58 19.46
C ASP A 345 -12.77 -10.52 20.91
N GLY A 346 -13.28 -9.61 21.71
CA GLY A 346 -12.90 -9.50 23.13
C GLY A 346 -11.47 -9.02 23.38
N SER A 347 -10.73 -8.58 22.33
CA SER A 347 -9.38 -8.06 22.49
C SER A 347 -9.40 -6.68 23.16
N THR A 348 -8.50 -6.51 24.08
CA THR A 348 -8.25 -5.43 25.02
C THR A 348 -8.93 -4.09 24.73
N GLU A 349 -9.96 -3.88 25.49
CA GLU A 349 -10.78 -2.72 25.60
C GLU A 349 -9.99 -1.45 25.94
N VAL A 350 -9.93 -0.54 25.00
CA VAL A 350 -10.23 0.82 25.42
C VAL A 350 -11.76 0.87 25.49
N LYS A 351 -12.34 0.54 26.66
CA LYS A 351 -13.76 0.77 26.87
C LYS A 351 -14.03 2.19 26.47
N PRO A 352 -14.99 2.47 25.55
CA PRO A 352 -15.59 3.78 25.53
C PRO A 352 -15.89 4.04 27.00
N GLY A 353 -15.48 5.19 27.52
CA GLY A 353 -15.89 5.56 28.86
C GLY A 353 -17.35 5.22 28.97
N THR A 354 -17.82 4.85 30.12
CA THR A 354 -19.19 4.42 30.40
C THR A 354 -20.24 5.48 30.03
N ASP A 355 -20.08 6.05 28.83
CA ASP A 355 -20.99 6.98 28.23
C ASP A 355 -22.14 6.18 27.65
N ASP A 356 -23.27 6.22 28.36
CA ASP A 356 -24.54 5.63 27.94
C ASP A 356 -25.16 6.36 26.74
N SER A 357 -24.39 7.23 26.04
CA SER A 357 -24.89 7.94 24.87
C SER A 357 -25.39 6.94 23.85
N PRO A 358 -26.64 7.07 23.40
CA PRO A 358 -27.20 6.15 22.41
C PRO A 358 -26.35 6.11 21.15
N LYS A 359 -26.19 4.92 20.59
CA LYS A 359 -25.47 4.71 19.33
C LYS A 359 -26.11 5.54 18.24
N GLY A 360 -25.28 6.19 17.44
CA GLY A 360 -25.75 7.01 16.35
C GLY A 360 -26.14 8.42 16.72
N ASP A 361 -26.18 8.76 17.99
CA ASP A 361 -26.44 10.11 18.42
C ASP A 361 -25.33 11.06 17.98
N ASN A 362 -25.72 12.27 17.62
CA ASN A 362 -24.77 13.32 17.34
C ASN A 362 -24.02 13.69 18.61
N ILE A 363 -22.68 13.55 18.55
CA ILE A 363 -21.85 13.83 19.72
C ILE A 363 -21.81 15.34 19.99
N PHE A 364 -21.50 16.14 18.96
CA PHE A 364 -21.35 17.58 19.11
C PHE A 364 -21.30 18.25 17.72
N GLY A 365 -21.93 19.44 17.67
CA GLY A 365 -21.76 20.37 16.57
C GLY A 365 -22.50 19.98 15.29
N LYS A 366 -21.93 20.42 14.17
CA LYS A 366 -22.45 20.17 12.81
C LYS A 366 -21.77 18.97 12.20
N THR A 367 -22.29 18.55 11.06
CA THR A 367 -21.68 17.51 10.23
C THR A 367 -20.21 17.82 9.96
N ILE A 368 -19.35 16.82 10.10
CA ILE A 368 -17.93 16.91 9.75
C ILE A 368 -17.81 17.18 8.28
N LYS A 369 -17.05 18.20 7.93
CA LYS A 369 -16.67 18.46 6.54
C LYS A 369 -15.49 17.58 6.18
N PHE A 370 -15.54 16.94 5.04
CA PHE A 370 -14.39 16.20 4.53
C PHE A 370 -14.28 16.29 3.03
N THR A 371 -13.07 16.04 2.54
CA THR A 371 -12.75 15.88 1.12
C THR A 371 -12.00 14.57 0.94
N VAL A 372 -12.13 13.98 -0.23
CA VAL A 372 -11.37 12.78 -0.60
C VAL A 372 -10.44 13.12 -1.75
N LYS A 373 -9.15 12.91 -1.55
CA LYS A 373 -8.15 12.97 -2.62
C LYS A 373 -7.83 11.56 -3.09
N VAL A 374 -7.90 11.31 -4.38
CA VAL A 374 -7.52 10.03 -4.98
C VAL A 374 -6.17 10.18 -5.67
N VAL A 375 -5.21 9.36 -5.30
CA VAL A 375 -3.89 9.28 -5.92
C VAL A 375 -3.81 7.94 -6.64
N LYS A 376 -3.69 7.97 -7.97
CA LYS A 376 -3.57 6.77 -8.79
C LYS A 376 -2.15 6.23 -8.72
N ASP A 377 -2.03 4.91 -8.82
CA ASP A 377 -0.76 4.19 -8.88
C ASP A 377 0.21 4.51 -7.72
N TRP A 378 -0.34 5.01 -6.59
CA TRP A 378 0.38 5.43 -5.38
C TRP A 378 1.54 6.41 -5.64
N VAL A 379 1.63 6.95 -6.82
CA VAL A 379 2.61 7.98 -7.14
C VAL A 379 2.19 9.24 -6.40
N ASP A 380 3.00 9.68 -5.47
CA ASP A 380 2.83 11.01 -4.89
C ASP A 380 2.97 12.03 -6.02
N ALA A 381 1.83 12.58 -6.45
CA ALA A 381 1.79 13.63 -7.46
C ALA A 381 2.41 14.92 -6.86
N PHE A 382 3.72 14.98 -6.78
CA PHE A 382 4.50 16.18 -6.49
C PHE A 382 4.80 16.98 -7.76
N ALA A 383 4.01 16.85 -8.80
CA ALA A 383 4.17 17.70 -9.97
C ALA A 383 2.84 17.92 -10.68
N GLY A 384 2.20 19.04 -10.43
CA GLY A 384 1.29 19.68 -11.39
C GLY A 384 -0.19 19.47 -11.19
N THR A 385 -0.85 20.45 -10.62
CA THR A 385 -2.12 21.08 -11.00
C THR A 385 -3.38 20.25 -11.32
N ASP A 386 -3.50 19.02 -10.86
CA ASP A 386 -4.79 18.33 -10.86
C ASP A 386 -5.05 17.80 -9.45
N ASP A 387 -5.74 18.62 -8.65
CA ASP A 387 -5.96 18.31 -7.25
C ASP A 387 -7.06 17.29 -7.08
N GLY A 388 -7.27 16.35 -7.91
CA GLY A 388 -8.13 15.17 -7.72
C GLY A 388 -9.19 15.27 -6.60
N ASN A 389 -9.52 16.48 -6.18
CA ASN A 389 -10.44 16.78 -5.11
C ASN A 389 -11.87 16.52 -5.62
N ILE A 390 -12.43 15.40 -5.23
CA ILE A 390 -13.86 15.17 -5.38
C ILE A 390 -14.53 16.00 -4.27
N LYS A 391 -15.11 17.12 -4.64
CA LYS A 391 -16.03 17.86 -3.76
C LYS A 391 -17.30 17.06 -3.68
N MET A 392 -17.65 16.68 -2.46
CA MET A 392 -18.90 16.01 -2.14
C MET A 392 -19.79 16.88 -1.30
#